data_ab666b699c609f790937ade78fb92ba3
#
_entry.id   ab666b699c609f790937ade78fb92ba3
#
_cell.length_a   1.000
_cell.length_b   1.000
_cell.length_c   1.000
_cell.angle_alpha   90.00
_cell.angle_beta   90.00
_cell.angle_gamma   90.00
#
_symmetry.space_group_name_H-M   'P 1'
#
loop_
_entity.id
_entity.type
_entity.pdbx_description
1 polymer ?
#
loop_
_entity_poly.entity_id
_entity_poly.type
_entity_poly.pdbx_seq_one_letter_code
_entity_poly.pdbx_strand_id
1 'polypeptide(L)'
;MSFKTLKNTMPFLKMAFEGFAGDGKTFTATQIAIGLHKKIGSTKPIAIFDTEKAAKALAQEFDRAGIECVVDQDNRSLKSLTDAITWCESGGADILIIDSITHVWENFLNAYMEWKKRSRLEFQDWGYIKPKWKSDFSDKFVNAKVHIIFTGRAGFEYETEINADTQKREIFKSGIKMKAESETQFEPDLLVLMQKQMDIMGKVKTVKRVATILKDRANKIDGMSFENPTFLDFEPAIDIYLLGKYERTAGKVVADEF
;
A
#
# COMPACT_ATOMS: atom_id res chain seq x y z
N MET A 1 26.68 -11.10 17.86
CA MET A 1 26.00 -11.18 16.54
C MET A 1 25.32 -12.53 16.45
N SER A 2 24.04 -12.57 16.13
CA SER A 2 23.27 -13.82 15.99
C SER A 2 22.80 -13.94 14.54
N PHE A 3 23.55 -14.66 13.72
CA PHE A 3 23.07 -15.06 12.39
C PHE A 3 22.09 -16.21 12.55
N LYS A 4 20.95 -16.13 11.88
CA LYS A 4 19.95 -17.21 11.83
C LYS A 4 19.92 -17.80 10.42
N THR A 5 19.65 -19.09 10.32
CA THR A 5 19.44 -19.72 9.00
C THR A 5 18.24 -19.07 8.30
N LEU A 6 18.45 -18.60 7.06
CA LEU A 6 17.37 -18.07 6.26
C LEU A 6 16.37 -19.19 5.97
N LYS A 7 15.14 -19.02 6.44
CA LYS A 7 14.02 -19.89 6.13
C LYS A 7 13.19 -19.23 5.02
N ASN A 8 12.64 -19.99 4.11
CA ASN A 8 11.75 -19.50 3.06
C ASN A 8 10.36 -19.19 3.64
N THR A 9 10.30 -18.17 4.50
CA THR A 9 9.07 -17.78 5.22
C THR A 9 8.96 -16.27 5.20
N MET A 10 8.09 -15.73 4.34
CA MET A 10 7.66 -14.34 4.39
C MET A 10 6.17 -14.34 4.82
N PRO A 11 5.88 -14.24 6.13
CA PRO A 11 4.57 -14.64 6.66
C PRO A 11 3.44 -13.64 6.39
N PHE A 12 3.73 -12.41 5.97
CA PHE A 12 2.72 -11.36 5.82
C PHE A 12 3.00 -10.49 4.60
N LEU A 13 2.02 -10.45 3.69
CA LEU A 13 2.07 -9.60 2.49
C LEU A 13 2.10 -8.11 2.87
N LYS A 14 3.00 -7.37 2.27
CA LYS A 14 3.07 -5.91 2.27
C LYS A 14 2.93 -5.41 0.84
N MET A 15 1.77 -4.87 0.50
CA MET A 15 1.44 -4.49 -0.87
C MET A 15 1.03 -3.02 -0.95
N ALA A 16 1.35 -2.37 -2.05
CA ALA A 16 0.95 -1.01 -2.31
C ALA A 16 0.43 -0.81 -3.74
N PHE A 17 -0.57 0.05 -3.85
CA PHE A 17 -1.10 0.53 -5.11
C PHE A 17 -0.91 2.03 -5.23
N GLU A 18 -0.33 2.49 -6.33
CA GLU A 18 -0.29 3.91 -6.67
C GLU A 18 -1.02 4.19 -7.99
N GLY A 19 -1.44 5.42 -8.20
CA GLY A 19 -2.15 5.84 -9.42
C GLY A 19 -2.93 7.13 -9.20
N PHE A 20 -3.42 7.72 -10.29
CA PHE A 20 -4.23 8.94 -10.23
C PHE A 20 -5.68 8.67 -9.79
N ALA A 21 -6.45 9.74 -9.63
CA ALA A 21 -7.85 9.63 -9.26
C ALA A 21 -8.65 8.83 -10.32
N GLY A 22 -9.44 7.86 -9.85
CA GLY A 22 -10.27 7.02 -10.72
C GLY A 22 -9.54 5.89 -11.44
N ASP A 23 -8.25 5.63 -11.14
CA ASP A 23 -7.47 4.54 -11.72
C ASP A 23 -7.84 3.14 -11.16
N GLY A 24 -8.67 3.07 -10.13
CA GLY A 24 -9.18 1.81 -9.60
C GLY A 24 -8.39 1.23 -8.41
N LYS A 25 -7.47 1.99 -7.81
CA LYS A 25 -6.65 1.54 -6.67
C LYS A 25 -7.45 0.90 -5.54
N THR A 26 -8.39 1.65 -4.97
CA THR A 26 -9.22 1.23 -3.84
C THR A 26 -10.01 -0.04 -4.16
N PHE A 27 -10.65 -0.09 -5.34
CA PHE A 27 -11.39 -1.26 -5.78
C PHE A 27 -10.50 -2.49 -5.92
N THR A 28 -9.36 -2.35 -6.62
CA THR A 28 -8.42 -3.46 -6.81
C THR A 28 -7.83 -3.93 -5.48
N ALA A 29 -7.42 -3.01 -4.60
CA ALA A 29 -6.94 -3.33 -3.26
C ALA A 29 -7.98 -4.15 -2.46
N THR A 30 -9.27 -3.78 -2.57
CA THR A 30 -10.38 -4.51 -1.94
C THR A 30 -10.55 -5.92 -2.53
N GLN A 31 -10.50 -6.08 -3.86
CA GLN A 31 -10.58 -7.40 -4.49
C GLN A 31 -9.43 -8.32 -4.08
N ILE A 32 -8.22 -7.75 -3.98
CA ILE A 32 -7.05 -8.50 -3.48
C ILE A 32 -7.25 -8.90 -2.02
N ALA A 33 -7.72 -7.99 -1.17
CA ALA A 33 -7.97 -8.29 0.25
C ALA A 33 -9.03 -9.39 0.41
N ILE A 34 -10.13 -9.34 -0.36
CA ILE A 34 -11.19 -10.37 -0.37
C ILE A 34 -10.62 -11.73 -0.82
N GLY A 35 -9.85 -11.75 -1.92
CA GLY A 35 -9.23 -12.98 -2.42
C GLY A 35 -8.24 -13.57 -1.41
N LEU A 36 -7.41 -12.71 -0.81
CA LEU A 36 -6.46 -13.09 0.22
C LEU A 36 -7.16 -13.64 1.48
N HIS A 37 -8.22 -12.99 1.94
CA HIS A 37 -9.03 -13.43 3.08
C HIS A 37 -9.55 -14.86 2.88
N LYS A 38 -10.13 -15.14 1.72
CA LYS A 38 -10.62 -16.48 1.36
C LYS A 38 -9.47 -17.49 1.31
N LYS A 39 -8.35 -17.10 0.70
CA LYS A 39 -7.19 -17.97 0.52
C LYS A 39 -6.54 -18.37 1.84
N ILE A 40 -6.43 -17.45 2.81
CA ILE A 40 -5.88 -17.75 4.13
C ILE A 40 -6.90 -18.41 5.09
N GLY A 41 -8.16 -18.53 4.66
CA GLY A 41 -9.24 -19.06 5.50
C GLY A 41 -9.48 -18.22 6.75
N SER A 42 -9.35 -16.89 6.66
CA SER A 42 -9.59 -16.02 7.80
C SER A 42 -11.07 -16.03 8.18
N THR A 43 -11.34 -15.98 9.48
CA THR A 43 -12.69 -15.83 10.04
C THR A 43 -12.90 -14.46 10.67
N LYS A 44 -11.86 -13.59 10.61
CA LYS A 44 -11.91 -12.24 11.14
C LYS A 44 -12.36 -11.26 10.07
N PRO A 45 -12.86 -10.07 10.45
CA PRO A 45 -13.19 -9.04 9.47
C PRO A 45 -11.94 -8.57 8.69
N ILE A 46 -12.16 -7.96 7.51
CA ILE A 46 -11.17 -7.13 6.86
C ILE A 46 -11.28 -5.73 7.45
N ALA A 47 -10.14 -5.15 7.89
CA ALA A 47 -10.10 -3.79 8.41
C ALA A 47 -9.74 -2.80 7.31
N ILE A 48 -10.39 -1.63 7.31
CA ILE A 48 -10.06 -0.50 6.42
C ILE A 48 -9.81 0.75 7.27
N PHE A 49 -8.61 1.31 7.14
CA PHE A 49 -8.31 2.66 7.60
C PHE A 49 -8.58 3.61 6.44
N ASP A 50 -9.81 4.20 6.42
CA ASP A 50 -10.37 4.95 5.29
C ASP A 50 -10.26 6.46 5.49
N THR A 51 -9.21 7.06 4.96
CA THR A 51 -9.02 8.50 5.01
C THR A 51 -9.75 9.26 3.89
N GLU A 52 -10.24 8.54 2.87
CA GLU A 52 -10.95 9.13 1.72
C GLU A 52 -12.47 9.07 1.86
N LYS A 53 -12.99 8.34 2.87
CA LYS A 53 -14.42 8.06 3.07
C LYS A 53 -15.07 7.34 1.89
N ALA A 54 -14.30 6.50 1.23
CA ALA A 54 -14.69 5.77 0.03
C ALA A 54 -15.22 4.34 0.30
N ALA A 55 -14.99 3.80 1.50
CA ALA A 55 -15.33 2.43 1.85
C ALA A 55 -16.81 2.07 1.66
N LYS A 56 -17.73 3.03 1.85
CA LYS A 56 -19.17 2.80 1.64
C LYS A 56 -19.51 2.35 0.22
N ALA A 57 -18.77 2.80 -0.79
CA ALA A 57 -18.96 2.40 -2.17
C ALA A 57 -18.59 0.92 -2.43
N LEU A 58 -17.83 0.32 -1.51
CA LEU A 58 -17.31 -1.04 -1.61
C LEU A 58 -18.13 -2.05 -0.77
N ALA A 59 -19.10 -1.59 0.01
CA ALA A 59 -19.88 -2.44 0.91
C ALA A 59 -20.48 -3.66 0.17
N GLN A 60 -21.03 -3.46 -1.03
CA GLN A 60 -21.58 -4.55 -1.83
C GLN A 60 -20.57 -5.64 -2.21
N GLU A 61 -19.29 -5.31 -2.33
CA GLU A 61 -18.25 -6.30 -2.65
C GLU A 61 -17.99 -7.21 -1.44
N PHE A 62 -18.00 -6.66 -0.24
CA PHE A 62 -17.88 -7.41 1.01
C PHE A 62 -19.14 -8.27 1.25
N ASP A 63 -20.33 -7.70 1.05
CA ASP A 63 -21.61 -8.43 1.17
C ASP A 63 -21.66 -9.64 0.23
N ARG A 64 -21.29 -9.44 -1.05
CA ARG A 64 -21.23 -10.53 -2.06
C ARG A 64 -20.21 -11.60 -1.68
N ALA A 65 -19.11 -11.19 -1.03
CA ALA A 65 -18.08 -12.11 -0.59
C ALA A 65 -18.45 -12.88 0.69
N GLY A 66 -19.46 -12.41 1.44
CA GLY A 66 -19.83 -12.93 2.76
C GLY A 66 -18.76 -12.65 3.82
N ILE A 67 -18.05 -11.52 3.70
CA ILE A 67 -16.95 -11.14 4.58
C ILE A 67 -17.32 -9.87 5.33
N GLU A 68 -17.17 -9.88 6.65
CA GLU A 68 -17.34 -8.69 7.48
C GLU A 68 -16.23 -7.68 7.19
N CYS A 69 -16.58 -6.40 7.10
CA CYS A 69 -15.64 -5.31 6.95
C CYS A 69 -15.83 -4.27 8.07
N VAL A 70 -14.75 -3.93 8.76
CA VAL A 70 -14.73 -2.89 9.79
C VAL A 70 -13.93 -1.70 9.30
N VAL A 71 -14.42 -0.47 9.57
CA VAL A 71 -13.86 0.74 8.97
C VAL A 71 -13.60 1.81 10.03
N ASP A 72 -12.38 2.33 10.07
CA ASP A 72 -12.07 3.62 10.73
C ASP A 72 -12.00 4.72 9.64
N GLN A 73 -12.95 5.65 9.66
CA GLN A 73 -13.05 6.77 8.71
C GLN A 73 -13.04 8.15 9.40
N ASP A 74 -12.85 8.18 10.69
CA ASP A 74 -12.89 9.42 11.47
C ASP A 74 -11.51 10.01 11.71
N ASN A 75 -10.47 9.19 11.50
CA ASN A 75 -9.09 9.54 11.79
C ASN A 75 -8.21 9.55 10.54
N ARG A 76 -7.19 10.44 10.55
CA ARG A 76 -6.16 10.54 9.50
C ARG A 76 -4.76 10.67 10.08
N SER A 77 -4.62 10.59 11.41
CA SER A 77 -3.35 10.83 12.06
C SER A 77 -2.43 9.60 11.93
N LEU A 78 -1.13 9.86 11.90
CA LEU A 78 -0.11 8.81 11.93
C LEU A 78 -0.28 7.92 13.17
N LYS A 79 -0.63 8.53 14.32
CA LYS A 79 -0.90 7.78 15.55
C LYS A 79 -2.09 6.83 15.38
N SER A 80 -3.22 7.29 14.84
CA SER A 80 -4.40 6.45 14.65
C SER A 80 -4.11 5.31 13.67
N LEU A 81 -3.30 5.53 12.64
CA LEU A 81 -2.86 4.46 11.74
C LEU A 81 -2.01 3.42 12.48
N THR A 82 -1.05 3.85 13.32
CA THR A 82 -0.26 2.91 14.14
C THR A 82 -1.10 2.14 15.14
N ASP A 83 -2.11 2.78 15.72
CA ASP A 83 -3.08 2.14 16.62
C ASP A 83 -3.92 1.10 15.86
N ALA A 84 -4.36 1.41 14.63
CA ALA A 84 -5.09 0.47 13.77
C ALA A 84 -4.25 -0.77 13.41
N ILE A 85 -2.97 -0.59 13.05
CA ILE A 85 -2.05 -1.72 12.82
C ILE A 85 -1.93 -2.57 14.10
N THR A 86 -1.75 -1.94 15.25
CA THR A 86 -1.62 -2.63 16.55
C THR A 86 -2.90 -3.40 16.90
N TRP A 87 -4.07 -2.81 16.63
CA TRP A 87 -5.37 -3.48 16.84
C TRP A 87 -5.49 -4.74 15.98
N CYS A 88 -5.10 -4.66 14.70
CA CYS A 88 -5.08 -5.83 13.82
C CYS A 88 -4.14 -6.92 14.36
N GLU A 89 -2.90 -6.56 14.77
CA GLU A 89 -1.92 -7.48 15.34
C GLU A 89 -2.41 -8.14 16.63
N SER A 90 -3.23 -7.44 17.42
CA SER A 90 -3.85 -7.97 18.64
C SER A 90 -5.00 -8.95 18.38
N GLY A 91 -5.25 -9.28 17.12
CA GLY A 91 -6.27 -10.25 16.73
C GLY A 91 -7.55 -9.63 16.16
N GLY A 92 -7.62 -8.31 15.97
CA GLY A 92 -8.79 -7.63 15.41
C GLY A 92 -9.05 -7.97 13.95
N ALA A 93 -8.00 -8.07 13.13
CA ALA A 93 -8.08 -8.46 11.73
C ALA A 93 -6.79 -9.13 11.25
N ASP A 94 -6.87 -9.97 10.23
CA ASP A 94 -5.69 -10.55 9.58
C ASP A 94 -5.22 -9.70 8.38
N ILE A 95 -6.09 -8.82 7.88
CA ILE A 95 -5.85 -7.99 6.70
C ILE A 95 -6.28 -6.55 7.01
N LEU A 96 -5.39 -5.59 6.75
CA LEU A 96 -5.64 -4.16 6.86
C LEU A 96 -5.46 -3.51 5.49
N ILE A 97 -6.46 -2.75 5.06
CA ILE A 97 -6.37 -1.83 3.92
C ILE A 97 -6.18 -0.41 4.46
N ILE A 98 -5.23 0.35 3.92
CA ILE A 98 -5.01 1.77 4.24
C ILE A 98 -5.33 2.58 2.98
N ASP A 99 -6.41 3.34 2.99
CA ASP A 99 -6.85 4.14 1.85
C ASP A 99 -7.11 5.61 2.26
N SER A 100 -6.16 6.52 2.07
CA SER A 100 -4.84 6.35 1.47
C SER A 100 -3.72 6.82 2.40
N ILE A 101 -2.53 6.29 2.21
CA ILE A 101 -1.32 6.71 2.95
C ILE A 101 -0.95 8.17 2.66
N THR A 102 -1.31 8.67 1.48
CA THR A 102 -1.07 10.08 1.09
C THR A 102 -1.71 11.05 2.07
N HIS A 103 -2.96 10.81 2.48
CA HIS A 103 -3.63 11.69 3.42
C HIS A 103 -3.03 11.62 4.83
N VAL A 104 -2.55 10.46 5.24
CA VAL A 104 -1.84 10.32 6.53
C VAL A 104 -0.56 11.13 6.51
N TRP A 105 0.20 11.05 5.41
CA TRP A 105 1.41 11.84 5.21
C TRP A 105 1.13 13.35 5.24
N GLU A 106 0.16 13.81 4.45
CA GLU A 106 -0.25 15.21 4.41
C GLU A 106 -0.70 15.72 5.79
N ASN A 107 -1.51 14.92 6.49
CA ASN A 107 -1.96 15.25 7.84
C ASN A 107 -0.80 15.35 8.84
N PHE A 108 0.18 14.44 8.74
CA PHE A 108 1.37 14.47 9.57
C PHE A 108 2.20 15.74 9.34
N LEU A 109 2.41 16.16 8.09
CA LEU A 109 3.09 17.40 7.76
C LEU A 109 2.34 18.63 8.29
N ASN A 110 1.02 18.66 8.12
CA ASN A 110 0.18 19.76 8.60
C ASN A 110 0.23 19.87 10.13
N ALA A 111 0.08 18.76 10.84
CA ALA A 111 0.18 18.72 12.30
C ALA A 111 1.55 19.19 12.80
N TYR A 112 2.62 18.87 12.09
CA TYR A 112 3.96 19.35 12.40
C TYR A 112 4.07 20.87 12.21
N MET A 113 3.55 21.41 11.10
CA MET A 113 3.55 22.85 10.85
C MET A 113 2.73 23.62 11.91
N GLU A 114 1.56 23.09 12.28
CA GLU A 114 0.74 23.66 13.36
C GLU A 114 1.48 23.67 14.71
N TRP A 115 2.12 22.55 15.07
CA TRP A 115 2.93 22.46 16.28
C TRP A 115 4.06 23.49 16.30
N LYS A 116 4.71 23.71 15.15
CA LYS A 116 5.75 24.73 14.99
C LYS A 116 5.20 26.15 14.81
N LYS A 117 3.88 26.33 14.72
CA LYS A 117 3.21 27.61 14.44
C LYS A 117 3.75 28.27 13.16
N ARG A 118 3.92 27.48 12.09
CA ARG A 118 4.44 27.92 10.80
C ARG A 118 3.51 27.47 9.68
N SER A 119 3.51 28.25 8.58
CA SER A 119 2.72 27.93 7.37
C SER A 119 3.49 27.14 6.32
N ARG A 120 4.78 26.89 6.54
CA ARG A 120 5.65 26.13 5.61
C ARG A 120 6.72 25.36 6.37
N LEU A 121 7.19 24.29 5.75
CA LEU A 121 8.33 23.52 6.22
C LEU A 121 9.63 24.22 5.82
N GLU A 122 10.65 24.09 6.66
CA GLU A 122 12.03 24.51 6.41
C GLU A 122 12.92 23.27 6.22
N PHE A 123 14.09 23.47 5.62
CA PHE A 123 14.99 22.35 5.33
C PHE A 123 15.36 21.52 6.56
N GLN A 124 15.59 22.17 7.68
CA GLN A 124 15.95 21.50 8.95
C GLN A 124 14.82 20.64 9.54
N ASP A 125 13.57 20.88 9.18
CA ASP A 125 12.41 20.12 9.68
C ASP A 125 12.44 18.65 9.23
N TRP A 126 13.03 18.41 8.07
CA TRP A 126 13.17 17.07 7.52
C TRP A 126 14.02 16.15 8.38
N GLY A 127 14.94 16.71 9.20
CA GLY A 127 15.71 15.97 10.20
C GLY A 127 14.87 15.37 11.32
N TYR A 128 13.66 15.89 11.55
CA TYR A 128 12.69 15.32 12.49
C TYR A 128 11.60 14.50 11.77
N ILE A 129 11.05 15.04 10.69
CA ILE A 129 9.90 14.49 9.98
C ILE A 129 10.21 13.10 9.43
N LYS A 130 11.32 12.94 8.70
CA LYS A 130 11.68 11.66 8.07
C LYS A 130 11.97 10.55 9.08
N PRO A 131 12.81 10.74 10.11
CA PRO A 131 13.02 9.73 11.14
C PRO A 131 11.74 9.35 11.88
N LYS A 132 10.86 10.33 12.17
CA LYS A 132 9.59 10.08 12.83
C LYS A 132 8.65 9.24 11.96
N TRP A 133 8.54 9.55 10.66
CA TRP A 133 7.77 8.74 9.72
C TRP A 133 8.32 7.32 9.61
N LYS A 134 9.64 7.20 9.52
CA LYS A 134 10.32 5.90 9.45
C LYS A 134 10.00 5.05 10.68
N SER A 135 10.19 5.59 11.88
CA SER A 135 9.96 4.83 13.13
C SER A 135 8.50 4.46 13.34
N ASP A 136 7.57 5.38 13.05
CA ASP A 136 6.17 5.22 13.42
C ASP A 136 5.35 4.52 12.32
N PHE A 137 5.75 4.65 11.05
CA PHE A 137 5.07 3.99 9.95
C PHE A 137 5.93 2.92 9.28
N SER A 138 7.06 3.27 8.64
CA SER A 138 7.78 2.33 7.77
C SER A 138 8.24 1.07 8.53
N ASP A 139 8.88 1.25 9.68
CA ASP A 139 9.36 0.13 10.50
C ASP A 139 8.18 -0.70 11.04
N LYS A 140 7.08 -0.04 11.44
CA LYS A 140 5.90 -0.74 11.91
C LYS A 140 5.20 -1.49 10.77
N PHE A 141 5.07 -0.88 9.60
CA PHE A 141 4.48 -1.51 8.41
C PHE A 141 5.24 -2.78 8.01
N VAL A 142 6.57 -2.69 7.90
CA VAL A 142 7.41 -3.82 7.48
C VAL A 142 7.36 -4.96 8.50
N ASN A 143 7.40 -4.64 9.81
CA ASN A 143 7.48 -5.64 10.88
C ASN A 143 6.11 -6.15 11.36
N ALA A 144 5.00 -5.53 10.96
CA ALA A 144 3.66 -5.90 11.40
C ALA A 144 3.31 -7.34 11.04
N LYS A 145 2.75 -8.06 12.01
CA LYS A 145 2.30 -9.45 11.84
C LYS A 145 0.86 -9.54 11.30
N VAL A 146 0.59 -8.74 10.29
CA VAL A 146 -0.71 -8.62 9.59
C VAL A 146 -0.44 -8.35 8.11
N HIS A 147 -1.31 -8.83 7.22
CA HIS A 147 -1.26 -8.46 5.81
C HIS A 147 -1.71 -7.01 5.66
N ILE A 148 -0.90 -6.17 5.02
CA ILE A 148 -1.23 -4.76 4.83
C ILE A 148 -1.19 -4.43 3.35
N ILE A 149 -2.29 -3.83 2.87
CA ILE A 149 -2.41 -3.30 1.52
C ILE A 149 -2.67 -1.81 1.66
N PHE A 150 -1.82 -0.95 1.11
CA PHE A 150 -2.13 0.47 1.12
C PHE A 150 -2.26 1.05 -0.28
N THR A 151 -3.04 2.12 -0.39
CA THR A 151 -3.12 2.93 -1.60
C THR A 151 -2.41 4.25 -1.40
N GLY A 152 -1.86 4.80 -2.48
CA GLY A 152 -1.28 6.13 -2.51
C GLY A 152 -1.65 6.87 -3.80
N ARG A 153 -1.79 8.18 -3.70
CA ARG A 153 -2.01 9.03 -4.88
C ARG A 153 -0.70 9.20 -5.64
N ALA A 154 -0.75 9.00 -6.95
CA ALA A 154 0.38 9.28 -7.81
C ALA A 154 0.56 10.78 -8.06
N GLY A 155 1.80 11.19 -8.25
CA GLY A 155 2.20 12.50 -8.74
C GLY A 155 3.26 12.35 -9.82
N PHE A 156 3.46 13.39 -10.63
CA PHE A 156 4.56 13.41 -11.58
C PHE A 156 5.85 13.81 -10.89
N GLU A 157 6.94 13.12 -11.24
CA GLU A 157 8.29 13.60 -10.99
C GLU A 157 8.74 14.50 -12.13
N TYR A 158 9.53 15.50 -11.79
CA TYR A 158 10.10 16.43 -12.74
C TYR A 158 11.61 16.51 -12.54
N GLU A 159 12.33 16.41 -13.62
CA GLU A 159 13.77 16.65 -13.66
C GLU A 159 14.08 17.89 -14.47
N THR A 160 15.25 18.46 -14.19
CA THR A 160 15.73 19.66 -14.89
C THR A 160 16.98 19.30 -15.67
N GLU A 161 16.95 19.48 -16.97
CA GLU A 161 18.11 19.36 -17.84
C GLU A 161 18.50 20.71 -18.40
N ILE A 162 19.80 20.86 -18.74
CA ILE A 162 20.27 21.99 -19.52
C ILE A 162 20.22 21.58 -20.99
N ASN A 163 19.33 22.21 -21.76
CA ASN A 163 19.26 22.00 -23.19
C ASN A 163 20.61 22.39 -23.82
N ALA A 164 21.24 21.46 -24.51
CA ALA A 164 22.58 21.64 -25.07
C ALA A 164 22.64 22.75 -26.11
N ASP A 165 21.55 23.01 -26.88
CA ASP A 165 21.49 23.98 -27.93
C ASP A 165 21.19 25.38 -27.41
N THR A 166 20.30 25.49 -26.42
CA THR A 166 19.80 26.79 -25.92
C THR A 166 20.48 27.22 -24.63
N GLN A 167 21.26 26.35 -23.96
CA GLN A 167 21.86 26.55 -22.63
C GLN A 167 20.83 26.92 -21.53
N LYS A 168 19.55 26.69 -21.78
CA LYS A 168 18.47 26.98 -20.84
C LYS A 168 18.12 25.73 -20.04
N ARG A 169 17.69 25.95 -18.79
CA ARG A 169 17.10 24.89 -17.98
C ARG A 169 15.70 24.58 -18.48
N GLU A 170 15.47 23.32 -18.83
CA GLU A 170 14.17 22.80 -19.21
C GLU A 170 13.70 21.79 -18.18
N ILE A 171 12.41 21.83 -17.85
CA ILE A 171 11.80 20.93 -16.88
C ILE A 171 10.97 19.90 -17.67
N PHE A 172 11.26 18.63 -17.47
CA PHE A 172 10.49 17.55 -18.10
C PHE A 172 9.99 16.56 -17.06
N LYS A 173 8.97 15.81 -17.41
CA LYS A 173 8.43 14.74 -16.57
C LYS A 173 9.35 13.53 -16.67
N SER A 174 9.96 13.14 -15.56
CA SER A 174 10.87 11.98 -15.49
C SER A 174 10.19 10.71 -15.05
N GLY A 175 9.05 10.80 -14.35
CA GLY A 175 8.37 9.61 -13.83
C GLY A 175 7.06 9.89 -13.13
N ILE A 176 6.55 8.85 -12.50
CA ILE A 176 5.40 8.86 -11.59
C ILE A 176 5.89 8.32 -10.25
N LYS A 177 5.50 8.97 -9.17
CA LYS A 177 5.75 8.46 -7.83
C LYS A 177 4.57 8.69 -6.90
N MET A 178 4.53 7.92 -5.84
CA MET A 178 3.56 8.07 -4.78
C MET A 178 3.76 9.39 -4.01
N LYS A 179 2.67 10.11 -3.76
CA LYS A 179 2.65 11.29 -2.88
C LYS A 179 2.64 10.87 -1.41
N ALA A 180 3.79 10.45 -0.94
CA ALA A 180 4.06 10.11 0.45
C ALA A 180 5.51 10.53 0.79
N GLU A 181 6.03 10.13 1.95
CA GLU A 181 7.47 10.24 2.20
C GLU A 181 8.24 9.43 1.14
N SER A 182 9.38 9.93 0.67
CA SER A 182 10.07 9.42 -0.53
C SER A 182 10.46 7.95 -0.47
N GLU A 183 10.74 7.42 0.73
CA GLU A 183 11.13 6.04 0.93
C GLU A 183 9.94 5.08 1.05
N THR A 184 8.72 5.61 1.27
CA THR A 184 7.51 4.80 1.52
C THR A 184 7.23 3.80 0.39
N GLN A 185 7.47 4.16 -0.86
CA GLN A 185 7.25 3.29 -2.02
C GLN A 185 8.23 2.11 -2.10
N PHE A 186 9.37 2.19 -1.39
CA PHE A 186 10.37 1.11 -1.38
C PHE A 186 10.08 0.03 -0.33
N GLU A 187 9.19 0.29 0.63
CA GLU A 187 8.91 -0.63 1.72
C GLU A 187 8.03 -1.84 1.30
N PRO A 188 7.00 -1.70 0.46
CA PRO A 188 6.18 -2.82 0.04
C PRO A 188 6.98 -3.93 -0.64
N ASP A 189 6.55 -5.16 -0.46
CA ASP A 189 7.07 -6.31 -1.18
C ASP A 189 6.56 -6.34 -2.63
N LEU A 190 5.33 -5.85 -2.82
CA LEU A 190 4.67 -5.75 -4.12
C LEU A 190 4.15 -4.31 -4.31
N LEU A 191 4.67 -3.60 -5.32
CA LEU A 191 4.26 -2.25 -5.69
C LEU A 191 3.61 -2.26 -7.08
N VAL A 192 2.42 -1.70 -7.18
CA VAL A 192 1.58 -1.73 -8.39
C VAL A 192 1.17 -0.32 -8.79
N LEU A 193 1.44 0.04 -10.03
CA LEU A 193 0.90 1.24 -10.67
C LEU A 193 -0.45 0.90 -11.31
N MET A 194 -1.50 1.58 -10.88
CA MET A 194 -2.82 1.50 -11.50
C MET A 194 -3.03 2.63 -12.49
N GLN A 195 -3.55 2.30 -13.66
CA GLN A 195 -3.86 3.28 -14.71
C GLN A 195 -5.21 2.98 -15.36
N LYS A 196 -5.98 4.03 -15.58
CA LYS A 196 -7.18 3.96 -16.40
C LYS A 196 -6.82 4.26 -17.86
N GLN A 197 -7.06 3.30 -18.74
CA GLN A 197 -6.94 3.47 -20.17
C GLN A 197 -8.32 3.59 -20.81
N MET A 198 -8.43 4.43 -21.79
CA MET A 198 -9.67 4.65 -22.54
C MET A 198 -9.40 4.50 -24.03
N ASP A 199 -10.01 3.47 -24.62
CA ASP A 199 -9.98 3.23 -26.04
C ASP A 199 -11.26 3.77 -26.68
N ILE A 200 -11.14 4.57 -27.74
CA ILE A 200 -12.26 5.14 -28.47
C ILE A 200 -12.21 4.59 -29.89
N MET A 201 -13.15 3.70 -30.21
CA MET A 201 -13.33 3.17 -31.55
C MET A 201 -14.68 3.67 -32.10
N GLY A 202 -14.63 4.73 -32.92
CA GLY A 202 -15.83 5.39 -33.42
C GLY A 202 -16.66 6.00 -32.29
N LYS A 203 -17.89 5.51 -32.10
CA LYS A 203 -18.81 5.94 -31.02
C LYS A 203 -18.68 5.08 -29.75
N VAL A 204 -17.90 3.99 -29.80
CA VAL A 204 -17.73 3.09 -28.65
C VAL A 204 -16.53 3.54 -27.82
N LYS A 205 -16.77 3.74 -26.52
CA LYS A 205 -15.76 4.07 -25.54
C LYS A 205 -15.61 2.90 -24.58
N THR A 206 -14.45 2.26 -24.60
CA THR A 206 -14.11 1.18 -23.66
C THR A 206 -13.15 1.71 -22.60
N VAL A 207 -13.41 1.40 -21.35
CA VAL A 207 -12.56 1.79 -20.22
C VAL A 207 -11.96 0.52 -19.63
N LYS A 208 -10.63 0.46 -19.58
CA LYS A 208 -9.87 -0.60 -18.94
C LYS A 208 -9.12 -0.05 -17.72
N ARG A 209 -8.88 -0.91 -16.74
CA ARG A 209 -7.95 -0.68 -15.65
C ARG A 209 -6.72 -1.54 -15.88
N VAL A 210 -5.55 -0.95 -15.89
CA VAL A 210 -4.29 -1.66 -16.08
C VAL A 210 -3.48 -1.57 -14.79
N ALA A 211 -3.08 -2.73 -14.28
CA ALA A 211 -2.14 -2.84 -13.18
C ALA A 211 -0.77 -3.19 -13.75
N THR A 212 0.21 -2.32 -13.58
CA THR A 212 1.61 -2.57 -13.92
C THR A 212 2.40 -2.84 -12.65
N ILE A 213 3.08 -3.96 -12.60
CA ILE A 213 3.90 -4.35 -11.44
C ILE A 213 5.23 -3.63 -11.52
N LEU A 214 5.41 -2.63 -10.65
CA LEU A 214 6.65 -1.84 -10.56
C LEU A 214 7.73 -2.55 -9.74
N LYS A 215 7.30 -3.42 -8.82
CA LYS A 215 8.18 -4.18 -7.95
C LYS A 215 7.47 -5.44 -7.48
N ASP A 216 8.13 -6.56 -7.60
CA ASP A 216 7.77 -7.82 -6.95
C ASP A 216 9.03 -8.45 -6.34
N ARG A 217 9.15 -8.36 -5.00
CA ARG A 217 10.29 -8.92 -4.26
C ARG A 217 10.37 -10.45 -4.38
N ALA A 218 9.26 -11.12 -4.69
CA ALA A 218 9.20 -12.55 -4.95
C ALA A 218 9.60 -12.92 -6.39
N ASN A 219 9.73 -11.94 -7.28
CA ASN A 219 10.10 -12.08 -8.70
C ASN A 219 9.24 -13.10 -9.47
N LYS A 220 7.93 -13.11 -9.21
CA LYS A 220 6.95 -13.99 -9.88
C LYS A 220 6.22 -13.29 -11.02
N ILE A 221 5.91 -11.99 -10.81
CA ILE A 221 5.15 -11.18 -11.74
C ILE A 221 5.81 -9.82 -12.00
N ASP A 222 7.07 -9.64 -11.62
CA ASP A 222 7.78 -8.37 -11.75
C ASP A 222 7.79 -7.88 -13.20
N GLY A 223 7.47 -6.60 -13.42
CA GLY A 223 7.38 -5.97 -14.75
C GLY A 223 6.13 -6.35 -15.56
N MET A 224 5.28 -7.27 -15.09
CA MET A 224 4.06 -7.65 -15.81
C MET A 224 3.00 -6.57 -15.73
N SER A 225 2.06 -6.59 -16.71
CA SER A 225 0.88 -5.73 -16.73
C SER A 225 -0.38 -6.56 -16.95
N PHE A 226 -1.44 -6.25 -16.21
CA PHE A 226 -2.72 -6.96 -16.24
C PHE A 226 -3.86 -5.99 -16.55
N GLU A 227 -4.70 -6.32 -17.54
CA GLU A 227 -5.91 -5.56 -17.85
C GLU A 227 -7.06 -6.03 -16.95
N ASN A 228 -7.78 -5.09 -16.32
CA ASN A 228 -8.87 -5.35 -15.40
C ASN A 228 -8.50 -6.39 -14.33
N PRO A 229 -7.44 -6.12 -13.55
CA PRO A 229 -6.77 -7.10 -12.70
C PRO A 229 -7.72 -7.70 -11.67
N THR A 230 -7.53 -8.98 -11.41
CA THR A 230 -8.23 -9.79 -10.40
C THR A 230 -7.23 -10.33 -9.37
N PHE A 231 -7.73 -10.96 -8.31
CA PHE A 231 -6.85 -11.62 -7.34
C PHE A 231 -5.94 -12.68 -7.98
N LEU A 232 -6.44 -13.42 -8.98
CA LEU A 232 -5.71 -14.51 -9.64
C LEU A 232 -4.44 -14.03 -10.33
N ASP A 233 -4.43 -12.81 -10.84
CA ASP A 233 -3.26 -12.22 -11.52
C ASP A 233 -2.10 -11.96 -10.54
N PHE A 234 -2.41 -11.73 -9.26
CA PHE A 234 -1.43 -11.48 -8.20
C PHE A 234 -1.11 -12.72 -7.37
N GLU A 235 -1.91 -13.76 -7.47
CA GLU A 235 -1.80 -14.98 -6.67
C GLU A 235 -0.40 -15.61 -6.71
N PRO A 236 0.32 -15.69 -7.86
CA PRO A 236 1.65 -16.27 -7.89
C PRO A 236 2.68 -15.54 -7.01
N ALA A 237 2.57 -14.21 -6.86
CA ALA A 237 3.42 -13.44 -5.97
C ALA A 237 2.94 -13.56 -4.51
N ILE A 238 1.62 -13.51 -4.28
CA ILE A 238 1.02 -13.58 -2.95
C ILE A 238 1.33 -14.91 -2.25
N ASP A 239 1.34 -16.01 -2.97
CA ASP A 239 1.59 -17.36 -2.43
C ASP A 239 2.90 -17.46 -1.67
N ILE A 240 3.94 -16.76 -2.11
CA ILE A 240 5.24 -16.73 -1.44
C ILE A 240 5.11 -16.23 0.00
N TYR A 241 4.24 -15.23 0.24
CA TYR A 241 4.01 -14.64 1.57
C TYR A 241 3.09 -15.48 2.46
N LEU A 242 2.51 -16.55 1.92
CA LEU A 242 1.64 -17.47 2.65
C LEU A 242 2.36 -18.75 3.07
N LEU A 243 3.48 -19.10 2.47
CA LEU A 243 4.22 -20.34 2.75
C LEU A 243 4.52 -20.52 4.24
N GLY A 244 4.90 -19.45 4.95
CA GLY A 244 5.14 -19.49 6.38
C GLY A 244 3.91 -19.84 7.24
N LYS A 245 2.69 -19.54 6.79
CA LYS A 245 1.44 -19.93 7.47
C LYS A 245 1.11 -21.39 7.25
N TYR A 246 1.31 -21.92 6.05
CA TYR A 246 1.04 -23.34 5.75
C TYR A 246 1.99 -24.28 6.47
N GLU A 247 3.27 -23.93 6.60
CA GLU A 247 4.23 -24.71 7.38
C GLU A 247 3.91 -24.70 8.88
N ARG A 248 3.32 -23.62 9.42
CA ARG A 248 2.94 -23.52 10.83
C ARG A 248 1.74 -24.37 11.21
N THR A 249 0.84 -24.67 10.27
CA THR A 249 -0.28 -25.60 10.51
C THR A 249 0.14 -27.06 10.46
N ALA A 250 1.24 -27.39 9.78
CA ALA A 250 1.79 -28.73 9.68
C ALA A 250 2.83 -29.09 10.74
N GLY A 251 3.38 -28.11 11.47
CA GLY A 251 4.40 -28.30 12.51
C GLY A 251 4.06 -27.58 13.81
N LYS A 252 4.25 -28.25 14.97
CA LYS A 252 4.19 -27.59 16.28
C LYS A 252 5.20 -26.45 16.30
N VAL A 253 4.71 -25.19 16.37
CA VAL A 253 5.54 -24.03 16.64
C VAL A 253 5.97 -24.12 18.10
N VAL A 254 7.26 -24.35 18.33
CA VAL A 254 7.87 -24.07 19.61
C VAL A 254 7.93 -22.54 19.71
N ALA A 255 7.19 -21.96 20.63
CA ALA A 255 7.29 -20.54 20.93
C ALA A 255 8.74 -20.26 21.37
N ASP A 256 9.38 -19.26 20.72
CA ASP A 256 10.62 -18.73 21.25
C ASP A 256 10.27 -18.03 22.57
N GLU A 257 10.78 -18.57 23.67
CA GLU A 257 10.80 -17.90 24.97
C GLU A 257 11.82 -16.74 24.91
N PHE A 258 11.37 -15.54 25.25
CA PHE A 258 12.20 -14.39 25.56
C PHE A 258 11.98 -13.97 27.01
#